data_2614abb8a8ef52e049dbd121453cd8e0
#
_entry.id   2614abb8a8ef52e049dbd121453cd8e0
#
_cell.length_a   1.000
_cell.length_b   1.000
_cell.length_c   1.000
_cell.angle_alpha   90.00
_cell.angle_beta   90.00
_cell.angle_gamma   90.00
#
_symmetry.space_group_name_H-M   'P 1'
#
loop_
_entity.id
_entity.type
_entity.pdbx_description
1 polymer ?
#
loop_
_entity_poly.entity_id
_entity_poly.type
_entity_poly.pdbx_seq_one_letter_code
_entity_poly.pdbx_strand_id
1 'polypeptide(L)'
;AILGYGSQGHAHALNLRDSGVDVVVGLRPTSKSVEHAKEQGLEVKSVPEAAAEADIIMILAPDQYQRTIWANDIEPNIKPGAAVAFAHGFNIHFGKIVPREDVNVFMVAPKGPGHLVRRTYQEGSGVPCLYAVEKDPSGDTEEVALAWASGIGGGRSGILETNFKSETETDLFGEQAVLCGGVTELIKTGF
;
A
#
# COMPACT_ATOMS: atom_id res chain seq x y z
N ALA A 1 -3.75 -8.92 4.30
CA ALA A 1 -4.90 -8.00 4.28
C ALA A 1 -4.60 -6.74 3.50
N ILE A 2 -5.58 -6.22 2.79
CA ILE A 2 -5.55 -4.90 2.14
C ILE A 2 -6.55 -4.01 2.87
N LEU A 3 -6.07 -2.99 3.57
CA LEU A 3 -6.93 -2.06 4.33
C LEU A 3 -7.20 -0.79 3.53
N GLY A 4 -8.41 -0.68 3.02
CA GLY A 4 -8.84 0.32 2.05
C GLY A 4 -8.96 -0.25 0.63
N TYR A 5 -9.96 0.21 -0.12
CA TYR A 5 -10.25 -0.26 -1.48
C TYR A 5 -10.47 0.92 -2.42
N GLY A 6 -9.54 1.89 -2.33
CA GLY A 6 -9.37 2.97 -3.30
C GLY A 6 -8.59 2.51 -4.53
N SER A 7 -8.02 3.44 -5.27
CA SER A 7 -7.29 3.16 -6.52
C SER A 7 -6.16 2.13 -6.33
N GLN A 8 -5.29 2.34 -5.34
CA GLN A 8 -4.21 1.39 -5.04
C GLN A 8 -4.73 0.09 -4.41
N GLY A 9 -5.68 0.18 -3.46
CA GLY A 9 -6.23 -1.02 -2.80
C GLY A 9 -6.89 -1.98 -3.76
N HIS A 10 -7.65 -1.48 -4.72
CA HIS A 10 -8.22 -2.27 -5.81
C HIS A 10 -7.13 -2.98 -6.64
N ALA A 11 -6.09 -2.25 -7.06
CA ALA A 11 -5.02 -2.80 -7.87
C ALA A 11 -4.20 -3.86 -7.12
N HIS A 12 -3.75 -3.56 -5.90
CA HIS A 12 -2.99 -4.49 -5.07
C HIS A 12 -3.79 -5.78 -4.80
N ALA A 13 -5.05 -5.65 -4.36
CA ALA A 13 -5.87 -6.80 -4.02
C ALA A 13 -6.07 -7.74 -5.22
N LEU A 14 -6.41 -7.20 -6.38
CA LEU A 14 -6.66 -8.03 -7.56
C LEU A 14 -5.37 -8.61 -8.16
N ASN A 15 -4.28 -7.84 -8.20
CA ASN A 15 -3.02 -8.33 -8.77
C ASN A 15 -2.42 -9.43 -7.89
N LEU A 16 -2.43 -9.27 -6.56
CA LEU A 16 -1.95 -10.30 -5.63
C LEU A 16 -2.80 -11.56 -5.71
N ARG A 17 -4.13 -11.45 -5.73
CA ARG A 17 -5.01 -12.59 -5.92
C ARG A 17 -4.72 -13.33 -7.24
N ASP A 18 -4.59 -12.59 -8.33
CA ASP A 18 -4.29 -13.14 -9.65
C ASP A 18 -2.85 -13.72 -9.74
N SER A 19 -1.98 -13.33 -8.79
CA SER A 19 -0.65 -13.90 -8.57
C SER A 19 -0.66 -15.13 -7.62
N GLY A 20 -1.83 -15.54 -7.12
CA GLY A 20 -2.00 -16.74 -6.28
C GLY A 20 -1.85 -16.49 -4.77
N VAL A 21 -1.93 -15.25 -4.33
CA VAL A 21 -1.88 -14.89 -2.91
C VAL A 21 -3.29 -14.87 -2.33
N ASP A 22 -3.47 -15.40 -1.12
CA ASP A 22 -4.71 -15.28 -0.37
C ASP A 22 -4.90 -13.82 0.10
N VAL A 23 -5.98 -13.19 -0.35
CA VAL A 23 -6.26 -11.77 -0.10
C VAL A 23 -7.59 -11.58 0.59
N VAL A 24 -7.57 -10.85 1.71
CA VAL A 24 -8.76 -10.32 2.38
C VAL A 24 -8.73 -8.78 2.33
N VAL A 25 -9.88 -8.16 2.09
CA VAL A 25 -10.01 -6.70 2.09
C VAL A 25 -10.66 -6.25 3.39
N GLY A 26 -9.95 -5.42 4.16
CA GLY A 26 -10.45 -4.83 5.40
C GLY A 26 -11.12 -3.48 5.14
N LEU A 27 -12.43 -3.37 5.42
CA LEU A 27 -13.20 -2.16 5.21
C LEU A 27 -14.12 -1.86 6.39
N ARG A 28 -14.45 -0.59 6.57
CA ARG A 28 -15.53 -0.21 7.47
C ARG A 28 -16.87 -0.70 6.91
N PRO A 29 -17.80 -1.19 7.74
CA PRO A 29 -19.10 -1.69 7.25
C PRO A 29 -19.88 -0.69 6.40
N THR A 30 -19.70 0.61 6.66
CA THR A 30 -20.35 1.71 5.92
C THR A 30 -19.61 2.13 4.65
N SER A 31 -18.51 1.46 4.29
CA SER A 31 -17.75 1.80 3.09
C SER A 31 -18.54 1.46 1.82
N LYS A 32 -18.63 2.42 0.91
CA LYS A 32 -19.22 2.22 -0.42
C LYS A 32 -18.47 1.21 -1.29
N SER A 33 -17.23 0.89 -0.92
CA SER A 33 -16.39 -0.06 -1.65
C SER A 33 -16.65 -1.53 -1.29
N VAL A 34 -17.46 -1.81 -0.27
CA VAL A 34 -17.73 -3.19 0.18
C VAL A 34 -18.35 -4.03 -0.95
N GLU A 35 -19.42 -3.54 -1.55
CA GLU A 35 -20.10 -4.25 -2.64
C GLU A 35 -19.18 -4.41 -3.86
N HIS A 36 -18.44 -3.35 -4.22
CA HIS A 36 -17.52 -3.43 -5.35
C HIS A 36 -16.39 -4.47 -5.14
N ALA A 37 -15.83 -4.56 -3.93
CA ALA A 37 -14.83 -5.60 -3.64
C ALA A 37 -15.42 -7.01 -3.72
N LYS A 38 -16.64 -7.22 -3.21
CA LYS A 38 -17.36 -8.50 -3.29
C LYS A 38 -17.71 -8.90 -4.73
N GLU A 39 -18.16 -7.95 -5.56
CA GLU A 39 -18.44 -8.16 -6.99
C GLU A 39 -17.19 -8.63 -7.75
N GLN A 40 -15.99 -8.20 -7.31
CA GLN A 40 -14.71 -8.68 -7.85
C GLN A 40 -14.27 -10.04 -7.28
N GLY A 41 -15.10 -10.69 -6.45
CA GLY A 41 -14.82 -12.00 -5.85
C GLY A 41 -13.80 -11.95 -4.70
N LEU A 42 -13.63 -10.81 -4.05
CA LEU A 42 -12.75 -10.67 -2.90
C LEU A 42 -13.52 -10.89 -1.58
N GLU A 43 -12.89 -11.54 -0.63
CA GLU A 43 -13.39 -11.62 0.74
C GLU A 43 -13.27 -10.25 1.41
N VAL A 44 -14.35 -9.80 2.07
CA VAL A 44 -14.39 -8.51 2.77
C VAL A 44 -14.73 -8.74 4.23
N LYS A 45 -13.90 -8.22 5.12
CA LYS A 45 -14.06 -8.25 6.58
C LYS A 45 -13.99 -6.84 7.17
N SER A 46 -14.30 -6.70 8.44
CA SER A 46 -13.97 -5.49 9.18
C SER A 46 -12.46 -5.34 9.31
N VAL A 47 -11.97 -4.11 9.55
CA VAL A 47 -10.53 -3.85 9.69
C VAL A 47 -9.91 -4.67 10.83
N PRO A 48 -10.51 -4.74 12.06
CA PRO A 48 -9.98 -5.56 13.13
C PRO A 48 -9.90 -7.05 12.80
N GLU A 49 -10.92 -7.62 12.16
CA GLU A 49 -10.94 -9.03 11.76
C GLU A 49 -9.86 -9.32 10.72
N ALA A 50 -9.74 -8.49 9.70
CA ALA A 50 -8.71 -8.62 8.68
C ALA A 50 -7.29 -8.49 9.27
N ALA A 51 -7.09 -7.58 10.24
CA ALA A 51 -5.81 -7.41 10.93
C ALA A 51 -5.44 -8.61 11.81
N ALA A 52 -6.44 -9.23 12.46
CA ALA A 52 -6.22 -10.40 13.33
C ALA A 52 -5.85 -11.67 12.55
N GLU A 53 -6.27 -11.79 11.30
CA GLU A 53 -6.04 -13.00 10.49
C GLU A 53 -4.79 -12.90 9.60
N ALA A 54 -4.43 -11.70 9.18
CA ALA A 54 -3.38 -11.50 8.19
C ALA A 54 -1.97 -11.71 8.74
N ASP A 55 -1.09 -12.20 7.90
CA ASP A 55 0.35 -12.23 8.15
C ASP A 55 1.01 -10.94 7.65
N ILE A 56 0.43 -10.30 6.63
CA ILE A 56 0.85 -9.00 6.09
C ILE A 56 -0.37 -8.08 5.99
N ILE A 57 -0.24 -6.88 6.50
CA ILE A 57 -1.29 -5.86 6.49
C ILE A 57 -0.80 -4.65 5.69
N MET A 58 -1.31 -4.48 4.47
CA MET A 58 -1.04 -3.31 3.63
C MET A 58 -2.09 -2.22 3.89
N ILE A 59 -1.64 -1.06 4.37
CA ILE A 59 -2.53 0.06 4.69
C ILE A 59 -2.61 1.01 3.49
N LEU A 60 -3.75 1.00 2.80
CA LEU A 60 -4.04 1.80 1.61
C LEU A 60 -5.24 2.75 1.81
N ALA A 61 -5.59 3.00 3.05
CA ALA A 61 -6.50 4.10 3.42
C ALA A 61 -5.78 5.45 3.24
N PRO A 62 -6.51 6.57 3.06
CA PRO A 62 -5.90 7.90 2.98
C PRO A 62 -5.08 8.23 4.25
N ASP A 63 -3.91 8.84 4.07
CA ASP A 63 -2.89 9.03 5.12
C ASP A 63 -3.40 9.67 6.40
N GLN A 64 -4.30 10.64 6.28
CA GLN A 64 -4.88 11.35 7.43
C GLN A 64 -5.71 10.45 8.36
N TYR A 65 -6.16 9.28 7.87
CA TYR A 65 -6.95 8.34 8.67
C TYR A 65 -6.12 7.16 9.18
N GLN A 66 -4.96 6.89 8.58
CA GLN A 66 -4.16 5.69 8.89
C GLN A 66 -3.76 5.63 10.37
N ARG A 67 -3.35 6.76 10.98
CA ARG A 67 -3.02 6.81 12.41
C ARG A 67 -4.18 6.34 13.30
N THR A 68 -5.39 6.78 13.00
CA THR A 68 -6.58 6.41 13.79
C THR A 68 -6.94 4.94 13.58
N ILE A 69 -6.88 4.46 12.34
CA ILE A 69 -7.10 3.05 11.98
C ILE A 69 -6.05 2.18 12.66
N TRP A 70 -4.77 2.60 12.63
CA TRP A 70 -3.70 1.88 13.31
C TRP A 70 -4.01 1.70 14.80
N ALA A 71 -4.23 2.79 15.52
CA ALA A 71 -4.39 2.77 16.97
C ALA A 71 -5.65 2.01 17.44
N ASN A 72 -6.74 2.10 16.69
CA ASN A 72 -8.03 1.54 17.12
C ASN A 72 -8.27 0.11 16.61
N ASP A 73 -7.81 -0.19 15.39
CA ASP A 73 -8.25 -1.38 14.68
C ASP A 73 -7.10 -2.35 14.37
N ILE A 74 -5.88 -1.86 14.15
CA ILE A 74 -4.75 -2.71 13.72
C ILE A 74 -3.89 -3.10 14.93
N GLU A 75 -3.32 -2.14 15.63
CA GLU A 75 -2.37 -2.38 16.72
C GLU A 75 -2.88 -3.33 17.80
N PRO A 76 -4.17 -3.26 18.23
CA PRO A 76 -4.72 -4.21 19.20
C PRO A 76 -4.91 -5.63 18.66
N ASN A 77 -4.95 -5.81 17.35
CA ASN A 77 -5.33 -7.06 16.70
C ASN A 77 -4.20 -7.71 15.89
N ILE A 78 -3.16 -6.97 15.50
CA ILE A 78 -2.06 -7.49 14.69
C ILE A 78 -1.30 -8.60 15.43
N LYS A 79 -1.04 -9.71 14.73
CA LYS A 79 -0.29 -10.85 15.26
C LYS A 79 1.15 -10.47 15.63
N PRO A 80 1.74 -11.07 16.66
CA PRO A 80 3.18 -11.02 16.85
C PRO A 80 3.92 -11.56 15.60
N GLY A 81 4.98 -10.88 15.18
CA GLY A 81 5.77 -11.27 14.01
C GLY A 81 5.14 -10.97 12.65
N ALA A 82 3.91 -10.45 12.60
CA ALA A 82 3.30 -10.02 11.35
C ALA A 82 4.02 -8.81 10.74
N ALA A 83 3.70 -8.51 9.48
CA ALA A 83 4.22 -7.33 8.79
C ALA A 83 3.13 -6.27 8.58
N VAL A 84 3.49 -5.00 8.74
CA VAL A 84 2.69 -3.87 8.28
C VAL A 84 3.38 -3.20 7.10
N ALA A 85 2.61 -2.89 6.07
CA ALA A 85 3.12 -2.34 4.83
C ALA A 85 2.36 -1.07 4.42
N PHE A 86 3.06 -0.24 3.66
CA PHE A 86 2.55 1.05 3.17
C PHE A 86 2.88 1.22 1.68
N ALA A 87 2.10 2.03 0.96
CA ALA A 87 2.42 2.44 -0.40
C ALA A 87 3.02 3.85 -0.47
N HIS A 88 3.11 4.54 0.66
CA HIS A 88 3.73 5.85 0.84
C HIS A 88 4.27 5.97 2.27
N GLY A 89 5.43 6.59 2.44
CA GLY A 89 6.15 6.57 3.70
C GLY A 89 5.68 7.55 4.78
N PHE A 90 4.69 8.40 4.52
CA PHE A 90 4.30 9.55 5.36
C PHE A 90 4.12 9.23 6.84
N ASN A 91 3.29 8.25 7.17
CA ASN A 91 2.92 7.98 8.55
C ASN A 91 4.07 7.39 9.39
N ILE A 92 4.97 6.65 8.75
CA ILE A 92 6.18 6.12 9.39
C ILE A 92 7.25 7.21 9.49
N HIS A 93 7.58 7.88 8.37
CA HIS A 93 8.61 8.92 8.34
C HIS A 93 8.37 10.05 9.35
N PHE A 94 7.12 10.51 9.48
CA PHE A 94 6.76 11.56 10.44
C PHE A 94 6.35 11.04 11.82
N GLY A 95 6.59 9.77 12.14
CA GLY A 95 6.31 9.18 13.46
C GLY A 95 4.84 9.23 13.87
N LYS A 96 3.90 9.22 12.90
CA LYS A 96 2.46 9.21 13.18
C LYS A 96 1.96 7.82 13.53
N ILE A 97 2.65 6.80 13.03
CA ILE A 97 2.48 5.39 13.36
C ILE A 97 3.85 4.87 13.81
N VAL A 98 3.88 4.23 14.97
CA VAL A 98 5.08 3.62 15.54
C VAL A 98 4.75 2.16 15.86
N PRO A 99 5.01 1.23 14.93
CA PRO A 99 4.74 -0.18 15.16
C PRO A 99 5.62 -0.77 16.27
N ARG A 100 5.09 -1.78 16.98
CA ARG A 100 5.80 -2.54 18.02
C ARG A 100 7.11 -3.13 17.47
N GLU A 101 8.04 -3.46 18.37
CA GLU A 101 9.36 -4.00 17.99
C GLU A 101 9.31 -5.41 17.35
N ASP A 102 8.24 -6.15 17.59
CA ASP A 102 7.99 -7.48 17.03
C ASP A 102 7.30 -7.48 15.66
N VAL A 103 7.01 -6.30 15.11
CA VAL A 103 6.30 -6.13 13.84
C VAL A 103 7.26 -5.70 12.74
N ASN A 104 7.26 -6.43 11.63
CA ASN A 104 7.99 -6.05 10.43
C ASN A 104 7.36 -4.82 9.76
N VAL A 105 8.17 -3.92 9.23
CA VAL A 105 7.67 -2.69 8.60
C VAL A 105 8.37 -2.49 7.25
N PHE A 106 7.57 -2.47 6.18
CA PHE A 106 8.09 -2.21 4.84
C PHE A 106 7.17 -1.32 4.02
N MET A 107 7.67 -0.86 2.91
CA MET A 107 6.93 -0.07 1.93
C MET A 107 7.10 -0.68 0.55
N VAL A 108 6.02 -0.69 -0.23
CA VAL A 108 6.03 -0.93 -1.67
C VAL A 108 5.19 0.15 -2.33
N ALA A 109 5.85 1.07 -3.01
CA ALA A 109 5.26 2.27 -3.62
C ALA A 109 5.30 2.18 -5.15
N PRO A 110 4.22 1.72 -5.82
CA PRO A 110 4.12 1.78 -7.27
C PRO A 110 4.13 3.24 -7.75
N LYS A 111 4.96 3.57 -8.74
CA LYS A 111 5.07 4.92 -9.30
C LYS A 111 4.08 5.09 -10.45
N GLY A 112 2.80 5.05 -10.10
CA GLY A 112 1.68 5.27 -11.00
C GLY A 112 0.34 5.09 -10.29
N PRO A 113 -0.74 5.67 -10.83
CA PRO A 113 -2.07 5.53 -10.26
C PRO A 113 -2.56 4.08 -10.29
N GLY A 114 -3.36 3.67 -9.32
CA GLY A 114 -3.77 2.28 -9.15
C GLY A 114 -4.46 1.67 -10.37
N HIS A 115 -5.27 2.44 -11.10
CA HIS A 115 -5.89 1.95 -12.34
C HIS A 115 -4.85 1.58 -13.41
N LEU A 116 -3.72 2.28 -13.45
CA LEU A 116 -2.61 1.95 -14.33
C LEU A 116 -1.87 0.70 -13.84
N VAL A 117 -1.63 0.59 -12.53
CA VAL A 117 -1.03 -0.60 -11.90
C VAL A 117 -1.84 -1.85 -12.26
N ARG A 118 -3.19 -1.77 -12.20
CA ARG A 118 -4.07 -2.90 -12.57
C ARG A 118 -4.03 -3.19 -14.07
N ARG A 119 -4.19 -2.19 -14.91
CA ARG A 119 -4.24 -2.35 -16.36
C ARG A 119 -2.93 -2.92 -16.92
N THR A 120 -1.79 -2.36 -16.57
CA THR A 120 -0.50 -2.84 -17.06
C THR A 120 -0.22 -4.27 -16.60
N TYR A 121 -0.64 -4.64 -15.38
CA TYR A 121 -0.55 -6.02 -14.90
C TYR A 121 -1.35 -6.98 -15.79
N GLN A 122 -2.60 -6.64 -16.14
CA GLN A 122 -3.45 -7.44 -17.02
C GLN A 122 -2.89 -7.56 -18.44
N GLU A 123 -2.18 -6.55 -18.91
CA GLU A 123 -1.47 -6.52 -20.20
C GLU A 123 -0.14 -7.30 -20.18
N GLY A 124 0.22 -7.95 -19.06
CA GLY A 124 1.47 -8.69 -18.91
C GLY A 124 2.70 -7.83 -18.64
N SER A 125 2.50 -6.54 -18.40
CA SER A 125 3.52 -5.55 -18.02
C SER A 125 3.38 -5.17 -16.54
N GLY A 126 3.99 -4.06 -16.11
CA GLY A 126 3.89 -3.54 -14.75
C GLY A 126 4.21 -2.06 -14.67
N VAL A 127 4.01 -1.50 -13.49
CA VAL A 127 4.45 -0.15 -13.13
C VAL A 127 5.70 -0.29 -12.25
N PRO A 128 6.76 0.52 -12.45
CA PRO A 128 7.92 0.52 -11.57
C PRO A 128 7.52 0.76 -10.12
N CYS A 129 8.16 0.02 -9.20
CA CYS A 129 7.91 0.12 -7.78
C CYS A 129 9.18 0.56 -7.05
N LEU A 130 9.02 1.37 -6.00
CA LEU A 130 10.02 1.54 -4.96
C LEU A 130 9.70 0.61 -3.81
N TYR A 131 10.72 0.07 -3.15
CA TYR A 131 10.56 -0.62 -1.87
C TYR A 131 11.53 -0.11 -0.83
N ALA A 132 11.14 -0.25 0.43
CA ALA A 132 11.98 0.08 1.57
C ALA A 132 11.64 -0.80 2.76
N VAL A 133 12.63 -1.14 3.57
CA VAL A 133 12.45 -1.82 4.86
C VAL A 133 12.81 -0.84 5.97
N GLU A 134 11.91 -0.68 6.95
CA GLU A 134 12.11 0.16 8.13
C GLU A 134 12.42 -0.67 9.38
N LYS A 135 11.75 -1.83 9.53
CA LYS A 135 11.95 -2.78 10.63
C LYS A 135 11.94 -4.20 10.10
N ASP A 136 12.90 -4.99 10.57
CA ASP A 136 13.07 -6.39 10.16
C ASP A 136 13.39 -7.32 11.33
N PRO A 137 12.47 -7.50 12.29
CA PRO A 137 12.68 -8.43 13.39
C PRO A 137 12.69 -9.90 12.95
N SER A 138 12.07 -10.26 11.84
CA SER A 138 12.06 -11.63 11.30
C SER A 138 13.32 -12.00 10.51
N GLY A 139 13.98 -11.02 9.90
CA GLY A 139 15.16 -11.21 9.04
C GLY A 139 14.84 -11.56 7.59
N ASP A 140 13.55 -11.49 7.16
CA ASP A 140 13.08 -11.81 5.82
C ASP A 140 12.17 -10.72 5.21
N THR A 141 12.10 -9.55 5.85
CA THR A 141 11.18 -8.47 5.44
C THR A 141 11.50 -7.96 4.04
N GLU A 142 12.76 -7.97 3.62
CA GLU A 142 13.15 -7.56 2.27
C GLU A 142 12.60 -8.50 1.21
N GLU A 143 12.72 -9.82 1.42
CA GLU A 143 12.17 -10.83 0.52
C GLU A 143 10.65 -10.71 0.41
N VAL A 144 9.98 -10.45 1.52
CA VAL A 144 8.53 -10.20 1.56
C VAL A 144 8.15 -8.95 0.77
N ALA A 145 8.89 -7.85 0.92
CA ALA A 145 8.66 -6.61 0.17
C ALA A 145 8.86 -6.81 -1.34
N LEU A 146 9.91 -7.52 -1.74
CA LEU A 146 10.20 -7.85 -3.14
C LEU A 146 9.16 -8.80 -3.74
N ALA A 147 8.71 -9.80 -2.96
CA ALA A 147 7.63 -10.70 -3.36
C ALA A 147 6.31 -9.94 -3.56
N TRP A 148 5.98 -9.02 -2.64
CA TRP A 148 4.81 -8.14 -2.79
C TRP A 148 4.89 -7.28 -4.04
N ALA A 149 6.00 -6.57 -4.24
CA ALA A 149 6.23 -5.72 -5.42
C ALA A 149 6.14 -6.51 -6.72
N SER A 150 6.68 -7.73 -6.74
CA SER A 150 6.58 -8.64 -7.88
C SER A 150 5.15 -9.12 -8.11
N GLY A 151 4.43 -9.48 -7.05
CA GLY A 151 3.04 -9.93 -7.08
C GLY A 151 2.07 -8.90 -7.63
N ILE A 152 2.33 -7.61 -7.42
CA ILE A 152 1.53 -6.54 -8.03
C ILE A 152 1.98 -6.15 -9.45
N GLY A 153 3.04 -6.77 -9.98
CA GLY A 153 3.53 -6.59 -11.34
C GLY A 153 4.80 -5.76 -11.48
N GLY A 154 5.32 -5.19 -10.39
CA GLY A 154 6.53 -4.33 -10.40
C GLY A 154 7.77 -5.04 -10.95
N GLY A 155 7.92 -6.34 -10.69
CA GLY A 155 9.04 -7.14 -11.20
C GLY A 155 9.16 -7.19 -12.72
N ARG A 156 8.10 -6.87 -13.45
CA ARG A 156 8.10 -6.82 -14.93
C ARG A 156 8.58 -5.48 -15.48
N SER A 157 8.71 -4.47 -14.63
CA SER A 157 9.06 -3.10 -15.03
C SER A 157 10.30 -2.57 -14.32
N GLY A 158 10.50 -2.95 -13.07
CA GLY A 158 11.63 -2.62 -12.24
C GLY A 158 11.22 -2.36 -10.79
N ILE A 159 12.01 -2.87 -9.85
CA ILE A 159 11.86 -2.65 -8.42
C ILE A 159 13.17 -2.03 -7.93
N LEU A 160 13.08 -0.87 -7.30
CA LEU A 160 14.23 -0.09 -6.83
C LEU A 160 14.17 0.09 -5.32
N GLU A 161 15.28 -0.14 -4.66
CA GLU A 161 15.42 0.13 -3.24
C GLU A 161 15.43 1.63 -2.95
N THR A 162 14.81 2.01 -1.84
CA THR A 162 14.81 3.37 -1.30
C THR A 162 14.72 3.30 0.24
N ASN A 163 14.37 4.41 0.87
CA ASN A 163 14.02 4.46 2.29
C ASN A 163 12.77 5.32 2.49
N PHE A 164 12.11 5.16 3.64
CA PHE A 164 10.84 5.87 3.94
C PHE A 164 10.97 7.39 3.83
N LYS A 165 12.10 7.96 4.26
CA LYS A 165 12.34 9.41 4.17
C LYS A 165 12.42 9.87 2.72
N SER A 166 13.30 9.28 1.94
CA SER A 166 13.55 9.69 0.56
C SER A 166 12.29 9.55 -0.30
N GLU A 167 11.58 8.42 -0.16
CA GLU A 167 10.32 8.23 -0.89
C GLU A 167 9.31 9.31 -0.52
N THR A 168 9.07 9.51 0.80
CA THR A 168 8.08 10.48 1.26
C THR A 168 8.36 11.90 0.80
N GLU A 169 9.61 12.36 0.97
CA GLU A 169 9.98 13.73 0.64
C GLU A 169 9.98 13.98 -0.87
N THR A 170 10.48 13.04 -1.67
CA THR A 170 10.51 13.20 -3.12
C THR A 170 9.15 13.02 -3.78
N ASP A 171 8.31 12.12 -3.28
CA ASP A 171 6.96 11.92 -3.77
C ASP A 171 6.08 13.15 -3.52
N LEU A 172 6.03 13.63 -2.27
CA LEU A 172 5.31 14.85 -1.92
C LEU A 172 5.78 16.07 -2.71
N PHE A 173 7.10 16.26 -2.83
CA PHE A 173 7.65 17.38 -3.61
C PHE A 173 7.33 17.22 -5.09
N GLY A 174 7.51 16.04 -5.65
CA GLY A 174 7.27 15.76 -7.07
C GLY A 174 5.82 15.97 -7.47
N GLU A 175 4.87 15.54 -6.63
CA GLU A 175 3.45 15.77 -6.87
C GLU A 175 3.09 17.25 -6.79
N GLN A 176 3.54 17.97 -5.77
CA GLN A 176 3.18 19.35 -5.52
C GLN A 176 3.85 20.28 -6.54
N ALA A 177 5.16 20.15 -6.74
CA ALA A 177 5.95 21.07 -7.55
C ALA A 177 5.84 20.78 -9.06
N VAL A 178 5.58 19.53 -9.45
CA VAL A 178 5.63 19.11 -10.87
C VAL A 178 4.32 18.47 -11.31
N LEU A 179 4.00 17.25 -10.85
CA LEU A 179 3.01 16.37 -11.48
C LEU A 179 1.56 16.87 -11.35
N CYS A 180 1.16 17.33 -10.19
CA CYS A 180 -0.20 17.75 -9.90
C CYS A 180 -0.33 19.28 -9.79
N GLY A 181 0.56 19.94 -9.09
CA GLY A 181 0.55 21.39 -8.88
C GLY A 181 1.18 22.14 -10.04
N GLY A 182 2.47 21.99 -10.24
CA GLY A 182 3.27 22.83 -11.15
C GLY A 182 2.83 22.76 -12.60
N VAL A 183 2.61 21.57 -13.16
CA VAL A 183 2.16 21.39 -14.55
C VAL A 183 0.80 22.05 -14.78
N THR A 184 -0.13 21.89 -13.84
CA THR A 184 -1.46 22.48 -13.93
C THR A 184 -1.39 24.02 -13.94
N GLU A 185 -0.59 24.60 -13.06
CA GLU A 185 -0.42 26.05 -13.02
C GLU A 185 0.34 26.59 -14.23
N LEU A 186 1.34 25.87 -14.75
CA LEU A 186 2.04 26.22 -15.98
C LEU A 186 1.08 26.26 -17.17
N ILE A 187 0.23 25.27 -17.33
CA ILE A 187 -0.79 25.24 -18.38
C ILE A 187 -1.76 26.41 -18.25
N LYS A 188 -2.30 26.67 -17.07
CA LYS A 188 -3.21 27.79 -16.81
C LYS A 188 -2.56 29.16 -17.14
N THR A 189 -1.27 29.31 -16.81
CA THR A 189 -0.54 30.58 -17.04
C THR A 189 -0.22 30.77 -18.51
N GLY A 190 -0.03 29.69 -19.27
CA GLY A 190 0.27 29.71 -20.70
C GLY A 190 -0.95 29.92 -21.60
N PHE A 191 -2.16 29.77 -21.07
CA PHE A 191 -3.42 30.03 -21.76
C PHE A 191 -3.92 31.46 -21.51
#